data_f6ba3e9cb24ecff03307256d2bee0017
#
_entry.id   f6ba3e9cb24ecff03307256d2bee0017
#
_cell.length_a   1.000
_cell.length_b   1.000
_cell.length_c   1.000
_cell.angle_alpha   90.00
_cell.angle_beta   90.00
_cell.angle_gamma   90.00
#
_symmetry.space_group_name_H-M   'P 1'
#
loop_
_entity.id
_entity.type
_entity.pdbx_description
1 polymer ?
#
loop_
_entity_poly.entity_id
_entity_poly.type
_entity_poly.pdbx_seq_one_letter_code
_entity_poly.pdbx_strand_id
1 'polypeptide(L)'
;QLKNLLTDVMNGEATMDTLKLMEELSQSIMNGADCAIGYEAAFAVYRSLKECREDYEEHVHQGRCTCNYSQPVPCVSLCPAHVDIPGYVALVREGRYADAIRLIRKDNPFPTTCGFICEHPCEARCRRNIIDDAVNIRGLKRFAADYAGKVPPPACAASTGKKIAIIGGGPGGLSAAYYLQLMGHQTTVFEMLPKLGGMLRYGIPNYRLPKDRLDDDINAILETGVKIEYGKRIGTDITIQELRKEYDAVLITIGASTDKKLGIEGESAE
;
A
#
# COMPACT_ATOMS: atom_id res chain seq x y z
N GLN A 1 23.26 -27.86 11.51
CA GLN A 1 22.20 -28.50 12.33
C GLN A 1 21.20 -27.45 12.85
N LEU A 2 21.59 -26.43 13.63
CA LEU A 2 20.68 -25.38 14.13
C LEU A 2 19.84 -24.71 13.03
N LYS A 3 20.47 -24.40 11.87
CA LYS A 3 19.75 -23.84 10.72
C LYS A 3 18.62 -24.74 10.24
N ASN A 4 18.84 -26.05 10.17
CA ASN A 4 17.82 -27.00 9.70
C ASN A 4 16.67 -27.09 10.71
N LEU A 5 16.97 -27.15 12.01
CA LEU A 5 15.95 -27.17 13.05
C LEU A 5 15.11 -25.89 13.07
N LEU A 6 15.73 -24.72 12.82
CA LEU A 6 14.97 -23.46 12.62
C LEU A 6 14.09 -23.52 11.38
N THR A 7 14.56 -24.13 10.30
CA THR A 7 13.76 -24.31 9.09
C THR A 7 12.56 -25.22 9.35
N ASP A 8 12.75 -26.30 10.13
CA ASP A 8 11.65 -27.22 10.54
C ASP A 8 10.58 -26.46 11.34
N VAL A 9 11.00 -25.54 12.26
CA VAL A 9 10.04 -24.66 12.97
C VAL A 9 9.27 -23.78 12.00
N MET A 10 9.95 -23.13 11.04
CA MET A 10 9.31 -22.25 10.06
C MET A 10 8.34 -22.98 9.13
N ASN A 11 8.64 -24.24 8.80
CA ASN A 11 7.81 -25.07 7.94
C ASN A 11 6.65 -25.77 8.70
N GLY A 12 6.61 -25.65 10.03
CA GLY A 12 5.62 -26.35 10.87
C GLY A 12 5.88 -27.87 11.04
N GLU A 13 7.11 -28.31 10.78
CA GLU A 13 7.55 -29.71 10.91
C GLU A 13 8.21 -30.00 12.26
N ALA A 14 8.45 -28.97 13.07
CA ALA A 14 9.09 -29.08 14.37
C ALA A 14 8.16 -29.67 15.44
N THR A 15 8.78 -30.30 16.42
CA THR A 15 8.13 -30.83 17.65
C THR A 15 8.69 -30.12 18.88
N MET A 16 8.09 -30.37 20.07
CA MET A 16 8.65 -29.88 21.33
C MET A 16 10.05 -30.43 21.61
N ASP A 17 10.35 -31.66 21.15
CA ASP A 17 11.69 -32.22 21.21
C ASP A 17 12.67 -31.49 20.29
N THR A 18 12.21 -30.97 19.15
CA THR A 18 13.00 -30.12 18.27
C THR A 18 13.48 -28.86 18.99
N LEU A 19 12.57 -28.19 19.74
CA LEU A 19 12.93 -26.98 20.51
C LEU A 19 13.93 -27.29 21.62
N LYS A 20 13.77 -28.41 22.30
CA LYS A 20 14.70 -28.87 23.32
C LYS A 20 16.08 -29.17 22.74
N LEU A 21 16.13 -29.86 21.60
CA LEU A 21 17.37 -30.16 20.91
C LEU A 21 18.07 -28.87 20.42
N MET A 22 17.31 -27.88 19.95
CA MET A 22 17.86 -26.56 19.55
C MET A 22 18.52 -25.86 20.75
N GLU A 23 17.90 -25.93 21.93
CA GLU A 23 18.44 -25.34 23.15
C GLU A 23 19.74 -26.04 23.59
N GLU A 24 19.73 -27.35 23.67
CA GLU A 24 20.90 -28.17 24.05
C GLU A 24 22.05 -27.97 23.04
N LEU A 25 21.75 -27.97 21.76
CA LEU A 25 22.75 -27.80 20.70
C LEU A 25 23.35 -26.40 20.73
N SER A 26 22.52 -25.37 20.95
CA SER A 26 23.00 -23.98 21.06
C SER A 26 23.96 -23.85 22.26
N GLN A 27 23.61 -24.38 23.41
CA GLN A 27 24.49 -24.38 24.59
C GLN A 27 25.80 -25.14 24.33
N SER A 28 25.72 -26.30 23.68
CA SER A 28 26.88 -27.08 23.33
C SER A 28 27.86 -26.34 22.42
N ILE A 29 27.32 -25.68 21.40
CA ILE A 29 28.11 -24.84 20.46
C ILE A 29 28.74 -23.67 21.22
N MET A 30 27.98 -22.94 22.05
CA MET A 30 28.50 -21.83 22.85
C MET A 30 29.66 -22.24 23.76
N ASN A 31 29.54 -23.41 24.40
CA ASN A 31 30.55 -23.94 25.32
C ASN A 31 31.80 -24.45 24.58
N GLY A 32 31.66 -24.87 23.31
CA GLY A 32 32.76 -25.44 22.52
C GLY A 32 33.29 -24.49 21.43
N ALA A 33 32.78 -23.27 21.33
CA ALA A 33 33.19 -22.34 20.27
C ALA A 33 34.57 -21.72 20.56
N ASP A 34 35.49 -21.91 19.65
CA ASP A 34 36.83 -21.32 19.70
C ASP A 34 36.91 -19.86 19.21
N CYS A 35 35.80 -19.33 18.73
CA CYS A 35 35.76 -17.95 18.21
C CYS A 35 34.42 -17.25 18.51
N ALA A 36 34.47 -15.91 18.55
CA ALA A 36 33.29 -15.08 18.83
C ALA A 36 32.14 -15.30 17.82
N ILE A 37 32.45 -15.54 16.55
CA ILE A 37 31.42 -15.76 15.51
C ILE A 37 30.63 -17.04 15.80
N GLY A 38 31.29 -18.12 16.16
CA GLY A 38 30.63 -19.38 16.52
C GLY A 38 29.77 -19.26 17.78
N TYR A 39 30.27 -18.55 18.78
CA TYR A 39 29.54 -18.25 20.01
C TYR A 39 28.29 -17.40 19.74
N GLU A 40 28.44 -16.25 19.07
CA GLU A 40 27.35 -15.31 18.82
C GLU A 40 26.23 -15.90 17.93
N ALA A 41 26.59 -16.72 16.95
CA ALA A 41 25.61 -17.41 16.12
C ALA A 41 24.72 -18.36 16.93
N ALA A 42 25.30 -19.12 17.84
CA ALA A 42 24.56 -20.04 18.73
C ALA A 42 23.82 -19.25 19.82
N PHE A 43 24.44 -18.21 20.38
CA PHE A 43 23.84 -17.35 21.40
C PHE A 43 22.56 -16.67 20.92
N ALA A 44 22.55 -16.17 19.66
CA ALA A 44 21.35 -15.56 19.06
C ALA A 44 20.17 -16.53 19.04
N VAL A 45 20.39 -17.81 18.68
CA VAL A 45 19.34 -18.85 18.70
C VAL A 45 18.92 -19.17 20.12
N TYR A 46 19.88 -19.39 21.02
CA TYR A 46 19.62 -19.69 22.44
C TYR A 46 18.80 -18.58 23.10
N ARG A 47 19.20 -17.34 22.90
CA ARG A 47 18.52 -16.17 23.45
C ARG A 47 17.10 -16.03 22.88
N SER A 48 16.88 -16.22 21.60
CA SER A 48 15.55 -16.18 21.01
C SER A 48 14.62 -17.27 21.57
N LEU A 49 15.15 -18.49 21.78
CA LEU A 49 14.39 -19.58 22.41
C LEU A 49 14.01 -19.27 23.86
N LYS A 50 14.79 -18.47 24.59
CA LYS A 50 14.48 -18.07 25.97
C LYS A 50 13.52 -16.88 26.04
N GLU A 51 13.75 -15.85 25.20
CA GLU A 51 12.98 -14.60 25.25
C GLU A 51 11.63 -14.70 24.52
N CYS A 52 11.54 -15.55 23.48
CA CYS A 52 10.35 -15.75 22.67
C CYS A 52 9.83 -17.20 22.73
N ARG A 53 9.94 -17.85 23.88
CA ARG A 53 9.59 -19.26 24.05
C ARG A 53 8.17 -19.57 23.62
N GLU A 54 7.23 -18.72 24.00
CA GLU A 54 5.80 -18.88 23.67
C GLU A 54 5.55 -18.85 22.16
N ASP A 55 6.27 -18.00 21.41
CA ASP A 55 6.16 -17.92 19.95
C ASP A 55 6.63 -19.23 19.28
N TYR A 56 7.73 -19.82 19.78
CA TYR A 56 8.22 -21.10 19.26
C TYR A 56 7.25 -22.25 19.56
N GLU A 57 6.71 -22.30 20.77
CA GLU A 57 5.72 -23.30 21.16
C GLU A 57 4.43 -23.17 20.37
N GLU A 58 3.98 -21.95 20.11
CA GLU A 58 2.82 -21.71 19.28
C GLU A 58 3.03 -22.20 17.83
N HIS A 59 4.21 -21.97 17.23
CA HIS A 59 4.55 -22.51 15.91
C HIS A 59 4.48 -24.04 15.88
N VAL A 60 5.01 -24.70 16.90
CA VAL A 60 4.97 -26.15 17.02
C VAL A 60 3.53 -26.67 17.17
N HIS A 61 2.72 -26.03 18.04
CA HIS A 61 1.34 -26.43 18.27
C HIS A 61 0.41 -26.19 17.08
N GLN A 62 0.63 -25.11 16.32
CA GLN A 62 -0.17 -24.78 15.15
C GLN A 62 0.27 -25.52 13.89
N GLY A 63 1.45 -26.16 13.88
CA GLY A 63 2.02 -26.80 12.70
C GLY A 63 2.25 -25.83 11.53
N ARG A 64 2.40 -24.56 11.83
CA ARG A 64 2.63 -23.49 10.84
C ARG A 64 3.25 -22.28 11.52
N CYS A 65 3.90 -21.42 10.73
CA CYS A 65 4.31 -20.12 11.22
C CYS A 65 3.06 -19.28 11.54
N THR A 66 2.89 -18.97 12.81
CA THR A 66 1.85 -18.09 13.31
C THR A 66 2.38 -16.67 13.46
N CYS A 67 3.59 -16.39 12.92
CA CYS A 67 4.11 -15.03 12.89
C CYS A 67 2.98 -14.13 12.46
N ASN A 68 2.39 -13.54 13.46
CA ASN A 68 1.27 -12.65 13.25
C ASN A 68 1.89 -11.39 12.64
N TYR A 69 1.87 -11.31 11.31
CA TYR A 69 2.10 -10.05 10.60
C TYR A 69 1.05 -9.00 10.98
N SER A 70 0.25 -9.26 12.02
CA SER A 70 -0.73 -8.33 12.59
C SER A 70 -0.08 -7.11 13.23
N GLN A 71 1.23 -7.13 13.49
CA GLN A 71 1.99 -5.91 13.75
C GLN A 71 2.82 -5.56 12.51
N PRO A 72 2.23 -4.88 11.54
CA PRO A 72 2.96 -4.45 10.37
C PRO A 72 4.15 -3.60 10.82
N VAL A 73 5.27 -3.72 10.10
CA VAL A 73 6.44 -2.87 10.35
C VAL A 73 6.03 -1.39 10.36
N PRO A 74 6.70 -0.53 11.15
CA PRO A 74 6.25 0.86 11.36
C PRO A 74 5.96 1.63 10.07
N CYS A 75 6.72 1.39 9.01
CA CYS A 75 6.48 2.05 7.72
C CYS A 75 5.14 1.67 7.08
N VAL A 76 4.70 0.42 7.23
CA VAL A 76 3.38 -0.03 6.74
C VAL A 76 2.26 0.50 7.63
N SER A 77 2.42 0.43 8.96
CA SER A 77 1.42 0.92 9.93
C SER A 77 1.14 2.41 9.79
N LEU A 78 2.17 3.21 9.51
CA LEU A 78 2.05 4.65 9.37
C LEU A 78 1.64 5.09 7.96
N CYS A 79 1.68 4.20 6.99
CA CYS A 79 1.16 4.48 5.67
C CYS A 79 -0.38 4.53 5.73
N PRO A 80 -1.04 5.65 5.39
CA PRO A 80 -2.51 5.70 5.43
C PRO A 80 -3.20 4.69 4.52
N ALA A 81 -2.51 4.22 3.47
CA ALA A 81 -2.98 3.17 2.56
C ALA A 81 -2.44 1.77 2.90
N HIS A 82 -1.66 1.62 3.97
CA HIS A 82 -1.05 0.36 4.42
C HIS A 82 -0.29 -0.41 3.31
N VAL A 83 0.34 0.33 2.38
CA VAL A 83 1.11 -0.26 1.28
C VAL A 83 2.21 -1.15 1.81
N ASP A 84 2.41 -2.32 1.21
CA ASP A 84 3.54 -3.21 1.51
C ASP A 84 4.87 -2.56 1.08
N ILE A 85 5.40 -1.73 1.96
CA ILE A 85 6.64 -0.97 1.74
C ILE A 85 7.86 -1.88 1.65
N PRO A 86 8.09 -2.83 2.58
CA PRO A 86 9.21 -3.76 2.46
C PRO A 86 9.19 -4.54 1.15
N GLY A 87 8.01 -5.00 0.73
CA GLY A 87 7.85 -5.76 -0.50
C GLY A 87 8.25 -4.97 -1.74
N TYR A 88 7.73 -3.75 -1.94
CA TYR A 88 8.11 -3.00 -3.12
C TYR A 88 9.56 -2.48 -3.09
N VAL A 89 10.11 -2.19 -1.90
CA VAL A 89 11.53 -1.80 -1.76
C VAL A 89 12.44 -2.97 -2.17
N ALA A 90 12.11 -4.20 -1.78
CA ALA A 90 12.83 -5.38 -2.22
C ALA A 90 12.76 -5.56 -3.75
N LEU A 91 11.59 -5.39 -4.36
CA LEU A 91 11.42 -5.46 -5.81
C LEU A 91 12.21 -4.37 -6.56
N VAL A 92 12.27 -3.16 -6.00
CA VAL A 92 13.11 -2.07 -6.55
C VAL A 92 14.58 -2.44 -6.51
N ARG A 93 15.06 -3.03 -5.40
CA ARG A 93 16.45 -3.53 -5.28
C ARG A 93 16.78 -4.57 -6.35
N GLU A 94 15.82 -5.42 -6.72
CA GLU A 94 15.97 -6.44 -7.75
C GLU A 94 15.83 -5.89 -9.19
N GLY A 95 15.54 -4.60 -9.37
CA GLY A 95 15.28 -3.99 -10.68
C GLY A 95 13.89 -4.34 -11.25
N ARG A 96 13.00 -4.92 -10.46
CA ARG A 96 11.65 -5.36 -10.84
C ARG A 96 10.63 -4.23 -10.64
N TYR A 97 10.81 -3.11 -11.33
CA TYR A 97 10.02 -1.89 -11.10
C TYR A 97 8.54 -2.07 -11.45
N ALA A 98 8.22 -2.80 -12.51
CA ALA A 98 6.84 -3.08 -12.89
C ALA A 98 6.11 -3.89 -11.81
N ASP A 99 6.80 -4.88 -11.19
CA ASP A 99 6.22 -5.67 -10.09
C ASP A 99 6.06 -4.83 -8.83
N ALA A 100 6.99 -3.91 -8.55
CA ALA A 100 6.85 -2.95 -7.47
C ALA A 100 5.59 -2.08 -7.63
N ILE A 101 5.31 -1.57 -8.84
CA ILE A 101 4.09 -0.81 -9.13
C ILE A 101 2.83 -1.68 -8.99
N ARG A 102 2.85 -2.93 -9.46
CA ARG A 102 1.73 -3.87 -9.25
C ARG A 102 1.45 -4.09 -7.77
N LEU A 103 2.50 -4.28 -6.97
CA LEU A 103 2.38 -4.46 -5.53
C LEU A 103 1.79 -3.23 -4.86
N ILE A 104 2.27 -2.04 -5.18
CA ILE A 104 1.75 -0.78 -4.62
C ILE A 104 0.27 -0.59 -4.99
N ARG A 105 -0.14 -0.92 -6.22
CA ARG A 105 -1.53 -0.75 -6.70
C ARG A 105 -2.55 -1.66 -6.02
N LYS A 106 -2.12 -2.66 -5.26
CA LYS A 106 -3.04 -3.44 -4.40
C LYS A 106 -3.75 -2.54 -3.38
N ASP A 107 -3.02 -1.56 -2.83
CA ASP A 107 -3.48 -0.72 -1.73
C ASP A 107 -3.57 0.77 -2.11
N ASN A 108 -2.93 1.16 -3.22
CA ASN A 108 -2.88 2.55 -3.67
C ASN A 108 -2.84 2.64 -5.20
N PRO A 109 -3.94 3.08 -5.86
CA PRO A 109 -4.00 3.19 -7.31
C PRO A 109 -3.25 4.41 -7.89
N PHE A 110 -2.65 5.25 -7.03
CA PHE A 110 -1.89 6.45 -7.40
C PHE A 110 -0.40 6.35 -7.04
N PRO A 111 0.35 5.31 -7.44
CA PRO A 111 1.75 5.15 -7.08
C PRO A 111 2.63 6.30 -7.57
N THR A 112 2.42 6.77 -8.80
CA THR A 112 3.17 7.86 -9.41
C THR A 112 2.91 9.18 -8.68
N THR A 113 1.65 9.56 -8.54
CA THR A 113 1.22 10.76 -7.80
C THR A 113 1.79 10.78 -6.39
N CYS A 114 1.66 9.68 -5.63
CA CYS A 114 2.20 9.58 -4.28
C CYS A 114 3.73 9.64 -4.25
N GLY A 115 4.42 9.20 -5.31
CA GLY A 115 5.86 9.37 -5.46
C GLY A 115 6.29 10.84 -5.46
N PHE A 116 5.43 11.74 -5.95
CA PHE A 116 5.71 13.18 -6.01
C PHE A 116 5.30 13.94 -4.75
N ILE A 117 4.10 13.67 -4.19
CA ILE A 117 3.45 14.57 -3.22
C ILE A 117 3.19 13.96 -1.85
N CYS A 118 3.45 12.68 -1.62
CA CYS A 118 3.21 12.04 -0.32
C CYS A 118 4.08 12.68 0.78
N GLU A 119 3.51 12.96 1.94
CA GLU A 119 4.23 13.47 3.13
C GLU A 119 5.12 12.41 3.81
N HIS A 120 5.14 11.19 3.30
CA HIS A 120 5.97 10.05 3.70
C HIS A 120 6.15 9.83 5.22
N PRO A 121 5.07 9.74 6.02
CA PRO A 121 5.16 9.52 7.46
C PRO A 121 5.88 8.21 7.81
N CYS A 122 5.92 7.26 6.87
CA CYS A 122 6.65 6.00 6.99
C CYS A 122 8.15 6.19 7.22
N GLU A 123 8.76 7.26 6.68
CA GLU A 123 10.19 7.56 6.85
C GLU A 123 10.49 8.08 8.26
N ALA A 124 9.58 8.85 8.87
CA ALA A 124 9.75 9.40 10.21
C ALA A 124 9.89 8.30 11.30
N ARG A 125 9.28 7.14 11.10
CA ARG A 125 9.35 5.99 12.00
C ARG A 125 10.11 4.80 11.40
N CYS A 126 10.93 5.05 10.40
CA CYS A 126 11.80 4.02 9.85
C CYS A 126 12.76 3.52 10.94
N ARG A 127 12.83 2.20 11.13
CA ARG A 127 13.77 1.60 12.11
C ARG A 127 15.23 1.89 11.77
N ARG A 128 15.52 2.19 10.53
CA ARG A 128 16.85 2.58 10.07
C ARG A 128 17.35 3.85 10.78
N ASN A 129 16.44 4.78 11.17
CA ASN A 129 16.75 5.96 11.96
C ASN A 129 17.44 5.67 13.32
N ILE A 130 17.38 4.41 13.81
CA ILE A 130 18.06 4.00 15.04
C ILE A 130 19.56 3.81 14.80
N ILE A 131 19.95 3.51 13.56
CA ILE A 131 21.32 3.16 13.19
C ILE A 131 21.99 4.33 12.43
N ASP A 132 21.29 4.86 11.43
CA ASP A 132 21.73 5.93 10.53
C ASP A 132 20.54 6.75 10.04
N ASP A 133 20.26 6.83 8.74
CA ASP A 133 19.17 7.59 8.14
C ASP A 133 18.03 6.70 7.67
N ALA A 134 16.82 7.25 7.61
CA ALA A 134 15.66 6.57 7.06
C ALA A 134 15.90 6.09 5.63
N VAL A 135 15.33 4.95 5.28
CA VAL A 135 15.23 4.53 3.88
C VAL A 135 14.41 5.59 3.12
N ASN A 136 14.90 6.07 1.99
CA ASN A 136 14.18 7.01 1.12
C ASN A 136 12.99 6.31 0.42
N ILE A 137 11.96 5.99 1.20
CA ILE A 137 10.82 5.16 0.80
C ILE A 137 10.03 5.81 -0.33
N ARG A 138 9.74 7.12 -0.20
CA ARG A 138 9.03 7.88 -1.23
C ARG A 138 9.85 8.00 -2.51
N GLY A 139 11.15 8.27 -2.39
CA GLY A 139 12.07 8.34 -3.53
C GLY A 139 12.15 7.02 -4.29
N LEU A 140 12.22 5.88 -3.60
CA LEU A 140 12.19 4.55 -4.22
C LEU A 140 10.86 4.26 -4.93
N LYS A 141 9.72 4.68 -4.36
CA LYS A 141 8.41 4.59 -5.02
C LYS A 141 8.39 5.39 -6.32
N ARG A 142 8.88 6.64 -6.27
CA ARG A 142 8.98 7.49 -7.45
C ARG A 142 9.90 6.87 -8.50
N PHE A 143 11.06 6.40 -8.10
CA PHE A 143 12.01 5.73 -8.99
C PHE A 143 11.36 4.52 -9.69
N ALA A 144 10.64 3.67 -8.93
CA ALA A 144 9.90 2.57 -9.52
C ALA A 144 8.88 3.06 -10.56
N ALA A 145 8.10 4.11 -10.25
CA ALA A 145 7.12 4.68 -11.18
C ALA A 145 7.76 5.28 -12.44
N ASP A 146 8.95 5.88 -12.32
CA ASP A 146 9.66 6.47 -13.45
C ASP A 146 10.26 5.42 -14.40
N TYR A 147 10.63 4.23 -13.88
CA TYR A 147 11.32 3.20 -14.65
C TYR A 147 10.48 1.94 -14.94
N ALA A 148 9.26 1.83 -14.39
CA ALA A 148 8.39 0.65 -14.61
C ALA A 148 7.85 0.53 -16.03
N GLY A 149 7.86 1.61 -16.81
CA GLY A 149 7.13 1.67 -18.06
C GLY A 149 5.61 1.56 -17.87
N LYS A 150 4.91 1.15 -18.89
CA LYS A 150 3.46 0.94 -18.82
C LYS A 150 3.15 -0.35 -18.06
N VAL A 151 2.48 -0.23 -16.91
CA VAL A 151 2.04 -1.35 -16.08
C VAL A 151 0.52 -1.44 -16.15
N PRO A 152 -0.04 -2.46 -16.82
CA PRO A 152 -1.49 -2.63 -16.92
C PRO A 152 -2.09 -2.95 -15.53
N PRO A 153 -3.38 -2.60 -15.32
CA PRO A 153 -4.10 -2.98 -14.12
C PRO A 153 -4.28 -4.50 -14.04
N PRO A 154 -4.57 -5.06 -12.85
CA PRO A 154 -4.97 -6.45 -12.72
C PRO A 154 -6.26 -6.74 -13.49
N ALA A 155 -6.49 -8.01 -13.82
CA ALA A 155 -7.75 -8.44 -14.41
C ALA A 155 -8.90 -8.21 -13.40
N CYS A 156 -10.02 -7.70 -13.89
CA CYS A 156 -11.21 -7.54 -13.09
C CYS A 156 -11.86 -8.91 -12.82
N ALA A 157 -12.50 -9.04 -11.66
CA ALA A 157 -13.32 -10.20 -11.33
C ALA A 157 -14.53 -10.31 -12.29
N ALA A 158 -15.19 -11.47 -12.28
CA ALA A 158 -16.41 -11.68 -13.05
C ALA A 158 -17.46 -10.63 -12.72
N SER A 159 -18.23 -10.21 -13.72
CA SER A 159 -19.25 -9.17 -13.53
C SER A 159 -20.28 -9.58 -12.46
N THR A 160 -20.50 -8.69 -11.51
CA THR A 160 -21.56 -8.85 -10.48
C THR A 160 -22.93 -8.42 -10.98
N GLY A 161 -23.01 -7.80 -12.16
CA GLY A 161 -24.22 -7.15 -12.68
C GLY A 161 -24.61 -5.85 -11.97
N LYS A 162 -23.87 -5.43 -10.93
CA LYS A 162 -24.14 -4.22 -10.16
C LYS A 162 -23.57 -2.99 -10.82
N LYS A 163 -24.35 -1.90 -10.85
CA LYS A 163 -23.99 -0.58 -11.37
C LYS A 163 -23.81 0.40 -10.23
N ILE A 164 -22.70 1.10 -10.21
CA ILE A 164 -22.36 2.07 -9.16
C ILE A 164 -22.08 3.42 -9.77
N ALA A 165 -22.82 4.44 -9.35
CA ALA A 165 -22.56 5.84 -9.68
C ALA A 165 -21.58 6.44 -8.66
N ILE A 166 -20.56 7.15 -9.15
CA ILE A 166 -19.58 7.85 -8.30
C ILE A 166 -19.62 9.33 -8.70
N ILE A 167 -19.91 10.20 -7.75
CA ILE A 167 -20.02 11.64 -7.97
C ILE A 167 -18.69 12.29 -7.57
N GLY A 168 -17.95 12.77 -8.58
CA GLY A 168 -16.65 13.41 -8.44
C GLY A 168 -15.47 12.54 -8.89
N GLY A 169 -14.73 13.03 -9.90
CA GLY A 169 -13.55 12.40 -10.50
C GLY A 169 -12.22 12.82 -9.87
N GLY A 170 -12.24 13.16 -8.58
CA GLY A 170 -11.06 13.40 -7.77
C GLY A 170 -10.39 12.09 -7.30
N PRO A 171 -9.32 12.16 -6.49
CA PRO A 171 -8.59 10.96 -6.04
C PRO A 171 -9.48 9.96 -5.28
N GLY A 172 -10.43 10.43 -4.48
CA GLY A 172 -11.36 9.57 -3.75
C GLY A 172 -12.26 8.77 -4.68
N GLY A 173 -12.89 9.45 -5.65
CA GLY A 173 -13.79 8.81 -6.62
C GLY A 173 -13.06 7.86 -7.56
N LEU A 174 -11.89 8.25 -8.05
CA LEU A 174 -11.07 7.41 -8.92
C LEU A 174 -10.53 6.18 -8.19
N SER A 175 -10.12 6.31 -6.91
CA SER A 175 -9.71 5.15 -6.10
C SER A 175 -10.87 4.19 -5.89
N ALA A 176 -12.06 4.69 -5.55
CA ALA A 176 -13.25 3.88 -5.40
C ALA A 176 -13.62 3.18 -6.72
N ALA A 177 -13.60 3.92 -7.83
CA ALA A 177 -13.87 3.36 -9.16
C ALA A 177 -12.93 2.22 -9.50
N TYR A 178 -11.62 2.38 -9.23
CA TYR A 178 -10.61 1.36 -9.47
C TYR A 178 -10.92 0.06 -8.73
N TYR A 179 -11.09 0.11 -7.41
CA TYR A 179 -11.32 -1.11 -6.63
C TYR A 179 -12.68 -1.74 -6.91
N LEU A 180 -13.73 -0.96 -7.07
CA LEU A 180 -15.06 -1.46 -7.40
C LEU A 180 -15.07 -2.12 -8.78
N GLN A 181 -14.35 -1.57 -9.75
CA GLN A 181 -14.21 -2.18 -11.08
C GLN A 181 -13.43 -3.50 -11.00
N LEU A 182 -12.34 -3.56 -10.22
CA LEU A 182 -11.60 -4.81 -9.99
C LEU A 182 -12.47 -5.89 -9.32
N MET A 183 -13.42 -5.50 -8.47
CA MET A 183 -14.40 -6.39 -7.84
C MET A 183 -15.51 -6.86 -8.81
N GLY A 184 -15.50 -6.41 -10.07
CA GLY A 184 -16.48 -6.80 -11.10
C GLY A 184 -17.76 -5.95 -11.13
N HIS A 185 -17.79 -4.82 -10.43
CA HIS A 185 -18.91 -3.88 -10.51
C HIS A 185 -18.73 -2.94 -11.69
N GLN A 186 -19.85 -2.54 -12.32
CA GLN A 186 -19.84 -1.52 -13.39
C GLN A 186 -19.86 -0.13 -12.76
N THR A 187 -18.77 0.61 -12.87
CA THR A 187 -18.65 1.95 -12.28
C THR A 187 -18.78 3.05 -13.34
N THR A 188 -19.53 4.10 -13.01
CA THR A 188 -19.62 5.33 -13.78
C THR A 188 -19.29 6.51 -12.89
N VAL A 189 -18.27 7.27 -13.25
CA VAL A 189 -17.87 8.48 -12.53
C VAL A 189 -18.46 9.70 -13.24
N PHE A 190 -19.19 10.52 -12.51
CA PHE A 190 -19.74 11.79 -12.97
C PHE A 190 -18.83 12.92 -12.50
N GLU A 191 -18.24 13.65 -13.45
CA GLU A 191 -17.31 14.73 -13.16
C GLU A 191 -17.83 16.04 -13.79
N MET A 192 -17.92 17.10 -12.98
CA MET A 192 -18.41 18.39 -13.48
C MET A 192 -17.38 19.16 -14.29
N LEU A 193 -16.09 18.89 -14.07
CA LEU A 193 -14.98 19.55 -14.76
C LEU A 193 -14.58 18.79 -16.03
N PRO A 194 -13.87 19.44 -16.96
CA PRO A 194 -13.50 18.81 -18.23
C PRO A 194 -12.41 17.75 -18.11
N LYS A 195 -11.73 17.64 -16.96
CA LYS A 195 -10.65 16.69 -16.74
C LYS A 195 -10.72 16.07 -15.36
N LEU A 196 -10.34 14.79 -15.26
CA LEU A 196 -10.23 14.07 -14.01
C LEU A 196 -9.03 14.52 -13.17
N GLY A 197 -9.06 14.17 -11.90
CA GLY A 197 -7.97 14.36 -10.94
C GLY A 197 -8.32 15.32 -9.78
N GLY A 198 -9.43 16.05 -9.86
CA GLY A 198 -9.86 16.96 -8.79
C GLY A 198 -8.74 17.89 -8.31
N MET A 199 -8.55 18.00 -6.98
CA MET A 199 -7.51 18.88 -6.41
C MET A 199 -6.07 18.49 -6.79
N LEU A 200 -5.80 17.24 -7.17
CA LEU A 200 -4.49 16.86 -7.69
C LEU A 200 -4.17 17.58 -9.00
N ARG A 201 -5.18 17.84 -9.82
CA ARG A 201 -5.04 18.56 -11.09
C ARG A 201 -5.19 20.07 -10.94
N TYR A 202 -6.23 20.50 -10.25
CA TYR A 202 -6.63 21.90 -10.22
C TYR A 202 -6.01 22.71 -9.08
N GLY A 203 -5.63 22.04 -7.97
CA GLY A 203 -5.05 22.68 -6.80
C GLY A 203 -3.53 22.59 -6.72
N ILE A 204 -2.93 21.45 -7.11
CA ILE A 204 -1.48 21.26 -6.98
C ILE A 204 -0.78 21.84 -8.20
N PRO A 205 0.22 22.75 -8.04
CA PRO A 205 0.98 23.30 -9.14
C PRO A 205 1.73 22.27 -9.97
N ASN A 206 1.90 22.54 -11.27
CA ASN A 206 2.54 21.60 -12.20
C ASN A 206 3.99 21.28 -11.86
N TYR A 207 4.72 22.23 -11.28
CA TYR A 207 6.12 22.01 -10.84
C TYR A 207 6.23 21.02 -9.66
N ARG A 208 5.16 20.87 -8.86
CA ARG A 208 5.11 19.91 -7.73
C ARG A 208 4.55 18.56 -8.16
N LEU A 209 3.52 18.55 -8.98
CA LEU A 209 2.92 17.36 -9.58
C LEU A 209 2.68 17.60 -11.06
N PRO A 210 3.60 17.16 -11.94
CA PRO A 210 3.41 17.24 -13.39
C PRO A 210 2.12 16.54 -13.82
N LYS A 211 1.34 17.15 -14.70
CA LYS A 211 0.00 16.67 -15.05
C LYS A 211 0.04 15.41 -15.92
N ASP A 212 1.06 15.26 -16.72
CA ASP A 212 1.35 14.03 -17.46
C ASP A 212 1.57 12.84 -16.52
N ARG A 213 2.31 13.07 -15.42
CA ARG A 213 2.55 12.03 -14.40
C ARG A 213 1.30 11.66 -13.60
N LEU A 214 0.41 12.62 -13.36
CA LEU A 214 -0.91 12.35 -12.82
C LEU A 214 -1.75 11.54 -13.82
N ASP A 215 -1.65 11.85 -15.11
CA ASP A 215 -2.37 11.14 -16.16
C ASP A 215 -1.92 9.68 -16.30
N ASP A 216 -0.67 9.33 -15.98
CA ASP A 216 -0.22 7.93 -15.92
C ASP A 216 -1.06 7.09 -14.93
N ASP A 217 -1.30 7.61 -13.72
CA ASP A 217 -2.12 6.90 -12.73
C ASP A 217 -3.60 6.87 -13.15
N ILE A 218 -4.14 8.00 -13.65
CA ILE A 218 -5.53 8.09 -14.10
C ILE A 218 -5.79 7.12 -15.25
N ASN A 219 -4.91 7.09 -16.26
CA ASN A 219 -5.05 6.19 -17.40
C ASN A 219 -5.04 4.71 -16.97
N ALA A 220 -4.18 4.33 -16.03
CA ALA A 220 -4.19 2.98 -15.48
C ALA A 220 -5.50 2.63 -14.75
N ILE A 221 -6.13 3.60 -14.10
CA ILE A 221 -7.47 3.43 -13.50
C ILE A 221 -8.52 3.25 -14.60
N LEU A 222 -8.49 4.08 -15.66
CA LEU A 222 -9.43 4.01 -16.77
C LEU A 222 -9.32 2.70 -17.57
N GLU A 223 -8.12 2.13 -17.66
CA GLU A 223 -7.89 0.83 -18.30
C GLU A 223 -8.62 -0.33 -17.61
N THR A 224 -9.12 -0.18 -16.39
CA THR A 224 -10.00 -1.18 -15.74
C THR A 224 -11.42 -1.21 -16.34
N GLY A 225 -11.78 -0.26 -17.19
CA GLY A 225 -13.09 -0.17 -17.84
C GLY A 225 -14.07 0.79 -17.14
N VAL A 226 -13.60 1.66 -16.24
CA VAL A 226 -14.40 2.71 -15.60
C VAL A 226 -14.99 3.63 -16.66
N LYS A 227 -16.30 3.90 -16.59
CA LYS A 227 -16.99 4.86 -17.46
C LYS A 227 -16.93 6.25 -16.84
N ILE A 228 -16.73 7.27 -17.68
CA ILE A 228 -16.67 8.68 -17.25
C ILE A 228 -17.71 9.52 -18.00
N GLU A 229 -18.49 10.27 -17.24
CA GLU A 229 -19.43 11.27 -17.71
C GLU A 229 -18.91 12.66 -17.32
N TYR A 230 -18.29 13.34 -18.28
CA TYR A 230 -17.74 14.68 -18.08
C TYR A 230 -18.80 15.78 -18.19
N GLY A 231 -18.53 16.93 -17.56
CA GLY A 231 -19.40 18.11 -17.62
C GLY A 231 -20.75 17.89 -16.98
N LYS A 232 -20.87 16.94 -16.07
CA LYS A 232 -22.12 16.59 -15.36
C LYS A 232 -22.08 17.05 -13.91
N ARG A 233 -22.84 18.10 -13.61
CA ARG A 233 -23.02 18.62 -12.24
C ARG A 233 -24.25 17.96 -11.62
N ILE A 234 -24.02 17.13 -10.62
CA ILE A 234 -25.11 16.47 -9.89
C ILE A 234 -25.85 17.52 -9.04
N GLY A 235 -27.18 17.48 -9.08
CA GLY A 235 -28.07 18.47 -8.48
C GLY A 235 -28.55 19.55 -9.47
N THR A 236 -27.88 19.70 -10.63
CA THR A 236 -28.27 20.61 -11.71
C THR A 236 -28.62 19.86 -12.97
N ASP A 237 -27.66 19.06 -13.52
CA ASP A 237 -27.85 18.33 -14.78
C ASP A 237 -28.53 16.98 -14.57
N ILE A 238 -28.21 16.32 -13.45
CA ILE A 238 -28.77 15.02 -13.03
C ILE A 238 -29.01 15.11 -11.54
N THR A 239 -30.17 14.67 -11.08
CA THR A 239 -30.51 14.62 -9.65
C THR A 239 -30.00 13.33 -8.99
N ILE A 240 -29.79 13.36 -7.68
CA ILE A 240 -29.44 12.17 -6.91
C ILE A 240 -30.56 11.12 -6.97
N GLN A 241 -31.81 11.57 -7.06
CA GLN A 241 -32.98 10.69 -7.19
C GLN A 241 -32.98 9.91 -8.51
N GLU A 242 -32.57 10.53 -9.60
CA GLU A 242 -32.40 9.86 -10.90
C GLU A 242 -31.28 8.83 -10.84
N LEU A 243 -30.13 9.17 -10.28
CA LEU A 243 -29.02 8.23 -10.09
C LEU A 243 -29.43 7.03 -9.24
N ARG A 244 -30.19 7.24 -8.16
CA ARG A 244 -30.69 6.16 -7.30
C ARG A 244 -31.72 5.24 -7.98
N LYS A 245 -32.33 5.64 -9.07
CA LYS A 245 -33.22 4.78 -9.87
C LYS A 245 -32.46 3.93 -10.87
N GLU A 246 -31.35 4.46 -11.39
CA GLU A 246 -30.58 3.83 -12.46
C GLU A 246 -29.42 2.96 -11.95
N TYR A 247 -28.87 3.27 -10.76
CA TYR A 247 -27.73 2.61 -10.17
C TYR A 247 -28.09 1.90 -8.86
N ASP A 248 -27.43 0.76 -8.59
CA ASP A 248 -27.60 -0.01 -7.36
C ASP A 248 -27.06 0.73 -6.13
N ALA A 249 -26.02 1.56 -6.32
CA ALA A 249 -25.44 2.39 -5.28
C ALA A 249 -24.91 3.73 -5.85
N VAL A 250 -24.90 4.75 -5.00
CA VAL A 250 -24.36 6.08 -5.31
C VAL A 250 -23.33 6.44 -4.25
N LEU A 251 -22.08 6.68 -4.69
CA LEU A 251 -20.98 7.14 -3.85
C LEU A 251 -20.72 8.63 -4.08
N ILE A 252 -20.66 9.41 -3.01
CA ILE A 252 -20.43 10.86 -3.06
C ILE A 252 -18.97 11.16 -2.67
N THR A 253 -18.20 11.70 -3.63
CA THR A 253 -16.78 12.03 -3.48
C THR A 253 -16.46 13.42 -4.06
N ILE A 254 -17.35 14.39 -3.82
CA ILE A 254 -17.34 15.73 -4.42
C ILE A 254 -16.18 16.61 -3.94
N GLY A 255 -15.45 16.21 -2.92
CA GLY A 255 -14.35 16.98 -2.35
C GLY A 255 -14.82 18.25 -1.63
N ALA A 256 -13.90 19.22 -1.50
CA ALA A 256 -14.15 20.54 -0.92
C ALA A 256 -13.70 21.60 -1.93
N SER A 257 -14.56 21.92 -2.90
CA SER A 257 -14.26 22.89 -3.97
C SER A 257 -14.55 24.35 -3.59
N THR A 258 -15.15 24.56 -2.43
CA THR A 258 -15.45 25.92 -1.90
C THR A 258 -14.38 26.29 -0.89
N ASP A 259 -13.82 27.50 -1.05
CA ASP A 259 -12.86 28.08 -0.11
C ASP A 259 -13.52 28.42 1.23
N LYS A 260 -12.73 28.35 2.29
CA LYS A 260 -13.11 28.88 3.59
C LYS A 260 -12.59 30.31 3.68
N LYS A 261 -13.50 31.27 3.63
CA LYS A 261 -13.15 32.68 3.69
C LYS A 261 -12.54 33.05 5.05
N LEU A 262 -11.49 33.88 4.99
CA LEU A 262 -10.82 34.42 6.18
C LEU A 262 -11.59 35.59 6.79
N GLY A 263 -12.45 36.27 6.01
CA GLY A 263 -13.22 37.42 6.42
C GLY A 263 -12.41 38.72 6.55
N ILE A 264 -11.31 38.81 5.79
CA ILE A 264 -10.44 39.98 5.74
C ILE A 264 -10.81 40.89 4.56
N GLU A 265 -10.52 42.21 4.71
CA GLU A 265 -10.73 43.18 3.65
C GLU A 265 -9.91 42.83 2.38
N GLY A 266 -10.52 42.88 1.21
CA GLY A 266 -9.88 42.53 -0.07
C GLY A 266 -9.91 41.05 -0.43
N GLU A 267 -10.39 40.14 0.42
CA GLU A 267 -10.45 38.70 0.14
C GLU A 267 -11.30 38.35 -1.10
N SER A 268 -12.27 39.19 -1.44
CA SER A 268 -13.15 39.01 -2.60
C SER A 268 -12.84 40.00 -3.72
N ALA A 269 -11.67 40.66 -3.72
CA ALA A 269 -11.24 41.53 -4.80
C ALA A 269 -10.91 40.70 -6.04
N GLU A 270 -11.41 41.15 -7.23
CA GLU A 270 -11.15 40.54 -8.55
C GLU A 270 -9.73 40.83 -9.02
#